data_6ecf1101604a2ccafa982bd5099f998e
#
_entry.id   6ecf1101604a2ccafa982bd5099f998e
#
_cell.length_a   1.000
_cell.length_b   1.000
_cell.length_c   1.000
_cell.angle_alpha   90.00
_cell.angle_beta   90.00
_cell.angle_gamma   90.00
#
_symmetry.space_group_name_H-M   'P 1'
#
loop_
_entity.id
_entity.type
_entity.pdbx_description
1 polymer ?
#
loop_
_entity_poly.entity_id
_entity_poly.type
_entity_poly.pdbx_seq_one_letter_code
_entity_poly.pdbx_strand_id
1 'polypeptide(L)'
;RLIEAKQADKDSVADQPFSENWARYREEHSEQIKALKKLKNLGESYGFDLGRPAANFHEAVQWTYLAYLASVKSQDGAAMSIGRLSGFFDVYAERDLAAGTLTASGAQEIIDALVTKLRIVRFLRTIDYDQIFSGDPYWATWSDGGFANDGRTHVTKPSFRLLQTLRNLAPA
;
A
#
# COMPACT_ATOMS: atom_id res chain seq x y z
N ARG A 1 19.35 -1.81 2.84
CA ARG A 1 19.31 -3.29 3.02
C ARG A 1 18.92 -4.03 1.74
N LEU A 2 17.67 -3.84 1.18
CA LEU A 2 17.25 -4.59 -0.04
C LEU A 2 18.13 -4.28 -1.26
N ILE A 3 18.50 -3.02 -1.48
CA ILE A 3 19.39 -2.61 -2.57
C ILE A 3 20.78 -3.28 -2.42
N GLU A 4 21.31 -3.29 -1.22
CA GLU A 4 22.60 -3.93 -0.91
C GLU A 4 22.54 -5.45 -1.11
N ALA A 5 21.47 -6.09 -0.65
CA ALA A 5 21.25 -7.52 -0.87
C ALA A 5 21.19 -7.86 -2.35
N LYS A 6 20.40 -7.09 -3.15
CA LYS A 6 20.33 -7.28 -4.60
C LYS A 6 21.65 -6.97 -5.33
N GLN A 7 22.44 -6.05 -4.82
CA GLN A 7 23.79 -5.82 -5.33
C GLN A 7 24.70 -7.01 -5.03
N ALA A 8 24.67 -7.56 -3.81
CA ALA A 8 25.43 -8.74 -3.44
C ALA A 8 25.03 -9.97 -4.28
N ASP A 9 23.71 -10.19 -4.50
CA ASP A 9 23.20 -11.25 -5.38
C ASP A 9 23.79 -11.12 -6.79
N LYS A 10 23.78 -9.89 -7.35
CA LYS A 10 24.32 -9.60 -8.67
C LYS A 10 25.84 -9.83 -8.75
N ASP A 11 26.57 -9.45 -7.71
CA ASP A 11 28.02 -9.55 -7.66
C ASP A 11 28.47 -11.00 -7.43
N SER A 12 27.66 -11.85 -6.79
CA SER A 12 27.96 -13.26 -6.55
C SER A 12 28.15 -14.09 -7.82
N VAL A 13 27.65 -13.61 -8.95
CA VAL A 13 27.76 -14.26 -10.25
C VAL A 13 28.70 -13.51 -11.23
N ALA A 14 29.46 -12.54 -10.72
CA ALA A 14 30.32 -11.70 -11.57
C ALA A 14 31.39 -12.51 -12.31
N ASP A 15 31.97 -13.50 -11.63
CA ASP A 15 33.07 -14.33 -12.13
C ASP A 15 32.59 -15.62 -12.80
N GLN A 16 31.29 -15.83 -12.94
CA GLN A 16 30.78 -17.01 -13.65
C GLN A 16 31.04 -16.92 -15.15
N PRO A 17 31.35 -18.05 -15.81
CA PRO A 17 31.50 -18.11 -17.25
C PRO A 17 30.26 -17.53 -17.94
N PHE A 18 30.48 -16.81 -19.05
CA PHE A 18 29.37 -16.22 -19.79
C PHE A 18 28.35 -17.30 -20.20
N SER A 19 27.10 -17.05 -19.82
CA SER A 19 25.94 -17.79 -20.30
C SER A 19 24.73 -16.85 -20.36
N GLU A 20 23.76 -17.18 -21.20
CA GLU A 20 22.52 -16.41 -21.31
C GLU A 20 21.79 -16.32 -19.95
N ASN A 21 21.77 -17.40 -19.17
CA ASN A 21 21.14 -17.44 -17.87
C ASN A 21 21.79 -16.45 -16.87
N TRP A 22 23.11 -16.41 -16.82
CA TRP A 22 23.83 -15.48 -15.96
C TRP A 22 23.69 -14.02 -16.41
N ALA A 23 23.64 -13.79 -17.73
CA ALA A 23 23.39 -12.47 -18.27
C ALA A 23 21.99 -11.98 -17.86
N ARG A 24 20.95 -12.79 -18.05
CA ARG A 24 19.56 -12.46 -17.62
C ARG A 24 19.44 -12.26 -16.11
N TYR A 25 20.10 -13.11 -15.31
CA TYR A 25 20.11 -12.96 -13.86
C TYR A 25 20.67 -11.61 -13.43
N ARG A 26 21.81 -11.20 -14.00
CA ARG A 26 22.44 -9.90 -13.71
C ARG A 26 21.60 -8.71 -14.19
N GLU A 27 20.95 -8.84 -15.34
CA GLU A 27 20.03 -7.84 -15.88
C GLU A 27 18.83 -7.66 -14.94
N GLU A 28 18.18 -8.74 -14.54
CA GLU A 28 17.05 -8.72 -13.63
C GLU A 28 17.40 -8.03 -12.30
N HIS A 29 18.51 -8.39 -11.68
CA HIS A 29 18.96 -7.74 -10.43
C HIS A 29 19.28 -6.25 -10.64
N SER A 30 19.81 -5.88 -11.79
CA SER A 30 20.07 -4.48 -12.15
C SER A 30 18.76 -3.68 -12.24
N GLU A 31 17.74 -4.23 -12.88
CA GLU A 31 16.43 -3.59 -12.98
C GLU A 31 15.72 -3.54 -11.61
N GLN A 32 15.84 -4.58 -10.78
CA GLN A 32 15.32 -4.57 -9.41
C GLN A 32 15.96 -3.44 -8.56
N ILE A 33 17.31 -3.30 -8.63
CA ILE A 33 18.04 -2.24 -7.93
C ILE A 33 17.57 -0.86 -8.41
N LYS A 34 17.42 -0.68 -9.70
CA LYS A 34 16.93 0.55 -10.31
C LYS A 34 15.50 0.88 -9.86
N ALA A 35 14.61 -0.13 -9.82
CA ALA A 35 13.25 0.02 -9.33
C ALA A 35 13.20 0.40 -7.85
N LEU A 36 14.01 -0.24 -6.99
CA LEU A 36 14.12 0.09 -5.57
C LEU A 36 14.62 1.52 -5.33
N LYS A 37 15.60 1.99 -6.14
CA LYS A 37 16.07 3.39 -6.08
C LYS A 37 14.95 4.36 -6.48
N LYS A 38 14.19 4.06 -7.55
CA LYS A 38 13.04 4.88 -7.96
C LYS A 38 11.96 4.91 -6.89
N LEU A 39 11.68 3.78 -6.24
CA LEU A 39 10.72 3.71 -5.14
C LEU A 39 11.16 4.58 -3.95
N LYS A 40 12.45 4.55 -3.59
CA LYS A 40 13.01 5.42 -2.56
C LYS A 40 12.81 6.90 -2.91
N ASN A 41 13.18 7.31 -4.11
CA ASN A 41 12.99 8.69 -4.59
C ASN A 41 11.50 9.10 -4.62
N LEU A 42 10.60 8.17 -4.96
CA LEU A 42 9.15 8.40 -4.89
C LEU A 42 8.73 8.72 -3.45
N GLY A 43 9.16 7.92 -2.47
CA GLY A 43 8.89 8.19 -1.07
C GLY A 43 9.39 9.55 -0.63
N GLU A 44 10.63 9.88 -0.96
CA GLU A 44 11.24 11.18 -0.65
C GLU A 44 10.46 12.36 -1.26
N SER A 45 9.93 12.21 -2.48
CA SER A 45 9.12 13.26 -3.14
C SER A 45 7.77 13.52 -2.44
N TYR A 46 7.28 12.55 -1.66
CA TYR A 46 6.09 12.67 -0.82
C TYR A 46 6.41 12.95 0.65
N GLY A 47 7.68 13.16 0.99
CA GLY A 47 8.11 13.42 2.36
C GLY A 47 8.20 12.17 3.25
N PHE A 48 8.27 10.97 2.68
CA PHE A 48 8.34 9.70 3.41
C PHE A 48 9.66 8.96 3.16
N ASP A 49 10.26 8.44 4.24
CA ASP A 49 11.39 7.53 4.11
C ASP A 49 10.91 6.07 4.00
N LEU A 50 10.82 5.58 2.77
CA LEU A 50 10.47 4.18 2.49
C LEU A 50 11.59 3.17 2.84
N GLY A 51 12.73 3.62 3.33
CA GLY A 51 13.84 2.77 3.77
C GLY A 51 13.71 2.24 5.20
N ARG A 52 12.75 2.70 5.98
CA ARG A 52 12.46 2.32 7.36
C ARG A 52 10.98 1.98 7.58
N PRO A 53 10.61 1.32 8.67
CA PRO A 53 9.21 1.17 9.06
C PRO A 53 8.54 2.54 9.27
N ALA A 54 7.23 2.60 9.06
CA ALA A 54 6.46 3.82 9.29
C ALA A 54 6.65 4.33 10.73
N ALA A 55 6.86 5.64 10.87
CA ALA A 55 7.10 6.26 12.17
C ALA A 55 5.81 6.72 12.86
N ASN A 56 4.74 6.98 12.11
CA ASN A 56 3.48 7.50 12.62
C ASN A 56 2.30 6.97 11.81
N PHE A 57 1.09 7.30 12.26
CA PHE A 57 -0.14 6.83 11.62
C PHE A 57 -0.27 7.31 10.17
N HIS A 58 0.07 8.55 9.87
CA HIS A 58 0.02 9.08 8.51
C HIS A 58 0.97 8.31 7.57
N GLU A 59 2.21 8.08 8.01
CA GLU A 59 3.16 7.27 7.25
C GLU A 59 2.66 5.82 7.05
N ALA A 60 2.09 5.20 8.08
CA ALA A 60 1.58 3.83 7.99
C ALA A 60 0.46 3.71 6.94
N VAL A 61 -0.47 4.66 6.91
CA VAL A 61 -1.54 4.73 5.92
C VAL A 61 -0.98 4.99 4.52
N GLN A 62 -0.05 5.93 4.38
CA GLN A 62 0.58 6.25 3.09
C GLN A 62 1.41 5.07 2.56
N TRP A 63 2.15 4.38 3.40
CA TRP A 63 2.87 3.15 3.07
C TRP A 63 1.94 2.07 2.51
N THR A 64 0.83 1.84 3.21
CA THR A 64 -0.18 0.86 2.79
C THR A 64 -0.75 1.22 1.43
N TYR A 65 -1.06 2.50 1.20
CA TYR A 65 -1.58 2.96 -0.08
C TYR A 65 -0.57 2.78 -1.23
N LEU A 66 0.69 3.14 -1.03
CA LEU A 66 1.74 2.97 -2.05
C LEU A 66 1.99 1.47 -2.36
N ALA A 67 2.02 0.63 -1.33
CA ALA A 67 2.16 -0.83 -1.51
C ALA A 67 0.95 -1.42 -2.26
N TYR A 68 -0.26 -0.94 -1.95
CA TYR A 68 -1.48 -1.34 -2.65
C TYR A 68 -1.43 -0.95 -4.13
N LEU A 69 -1.04 0.29 -4.46
CA LEU A 69 -0.89 0.74 -5.86
C LEU A 69 0.12 -0.10 -6.63
N ALA A 70 1.24 -0.46 -6.02
CA ALA A 70 2.24 -1.33 -6.63
C ALA A 70 1.65 -2.73 -6.91
N SER A 71 0.89 -3.28 -5.97
CA SER A 71 0.22 -4.58 -6.11
C SER A 71 -0.86 -4.55 -7.19
N VAL A 72 -1.68 -3.49 -7.24
CA VAL A 72 -2.68 -3.24 -8.29
C VAL A 72 -2.03 -3.21 -9.66
N LYS A 73 -0.91 -2.48 -9.79
CA LYS A 73 -0.15 -2.38 -11.04
C LYS A 73 0.43 -3.71 -11.48
N SER A 74 0.92 -4.51 -10.54
CA SER A 74 1.49 -5.84 -10.83
C SER A 74 0.41 -6.85 -11.20
N GLN A 75 -0.75 -6.81 -10.55
CA GLN A 75 -1.86 -7.72 -10.79
C GLN A 75 -2.57 -7.45 -12.12
N ASP A 76 -2.62 -6.19 -12.54
CA ASP A 76 -3.25 -5.72 -13.78
C ASP A 76 -4.70 -6.20 -13.95
N GLY A 77 -5.48 -6.18 -12.89
CA GLY A 77 -6.90 -6.58 -12.85
C GLY A 77 -7.79 -5.48 -12.30
N ALA A 78 -9.10 -5.63 -12.50
CA ALA A 78 -10.10 -4.62 -12.14
C ALA A 78 -10.45 -4.57 -10.65
N ALA A 79 -10.09 -5.60 -9.90
CA ALA A 79 -10.44 -5.72 -8.49
C ALA A 79 -9.29 -6.34 -7.68
N MET A 80 -9.02 -5.80 -6.50
CA MET A 80 -8.05 -6.37 -5.57
C MET A 80 -8.44 -6.02 -4.14
N SER A 81 -8.41 -7.01 -3.25
CA SER A 81 -8.62 -6.79 -1.83
C SER A 81 -7.42 -6.08 -1.22
N ILE A 82 -7.66 -5.01 -0.45
CA ILE A 82 -6.64 -4.35 0.35
C ILE A 82 -6.43 -5.09 1.70
N GLY A 83 -7.35 -5.99 2.04
CA GLY A 83 -7.28 -6.83 3.22
C GLY A 83 -7.85 -6.18 4.47
N ARG A 84 -7.40 -6.66 5.63
CA ARG A 84 -7.83 -6.21 6.95
C ARG A 84 -6.79 -5.27 7.53
N LEU A 85 -7.05 -3.98 7.50
CA LEU A 85 -6.08 -2.94 7.87
C LEU A 85 -6.37 -2.29 9.23
N SER A 86 -7.62 -2.38 9.73
CA SER A 86 -8.03 -1.66 10.94
C SER A 86 -7.18 -1.97 12.16
N GLY A 87 -6.84 -3.23 12.41
CA GLY A 87 -5.97 -3.61 13.52
C GLY A 87 -4.52 -3.10 13.36
N PHE A 88 -3.99 -3.11 12.14
CA PHE A 88 -2.67 -2.55 11.86
C PHE A 88 -2.66 -1.03 12.08
N PHE A 89 -3.66 -0.34 11.58
CA PHE A 89 -3.80 1.10 11.73
C PHE A 89 -4.03 1.54 13.18
N ASP A 90 -4.74 0.72 13.96
CA ASP A 90 -5.03 0.99 15.36
C ASP A 90 -3.76 1.11 16.20
N VAL A 91 -2.76 0.26 15.94
CA VAL A 91 -1.46 0.31 16.66
C VAL A 91 -0.80 1.68 16.52
N TYR A 92 -0.78 2.24 15.31
CA TYR A 92 -0.16 3.54 15.05
C TYR A 92 -1.06 4.69 15.54
N ALA A 93 -2.36 4.62 15.28
CA ALA A 93 -3.31 5.66 15.66
C ALA A 93 -3.36 5.84 17.19
N GLU A 94 -3.49 4.75 17.95
CA GLU A 94 -3.55 4.82 19.42
C GLU A 94 -2.26 5.33 20.02
N ARG A 95 -1.11 4.90 19.50
CA ARG A 95 0.18 5.41 19.95
C ARG A 95 0.30 6.93 19.73
N ASP A 96 -0.04 7.42 18.56
CA ASP A 96 0.11 8.83 18.19
C ASP A 96 -0.95 9.72 18.88
N LEU A 97 -2.16 9.19 19.12
CA LEU A 97 -3.20 9.84 19.94
C LEU A 97 -2.74 9.96 21.40
N ALA A 98 -2.19 8.89 21.97
CA ALA A 98 -1.69 8.89 23.34
C ALA A 98 -0.49 9.83 23.53
N ALA A 99 0.35 9.97 22.51
CA ALA A 99 1.49 10.91 22.50
C ALA A 99 1.07 12.36 22.25
N GLY A 100 -0.21 12.62 21.89
CA GLY A 100 -0.71 13.96 21.54
C GLY A 100 -0.20 14.51 20.22
N THR A 101 0.46 13.67 19.40
CA THR A 101 0.96 14.04 18.07
C THR A 101 -0.10 13.92 16.98
N LEU A 102 -1.22 13.27 17.29
CA LEU A 102 -2.37 13.10 16.43
C LEU A 102 -3.64 13.47 17.19
N THR A 103 -4.59 14.14 16.53
CA THR A 103 -5.93 14.41 17.07
C THR A 103 -6.94 13.39 16.55
N ALA A 104 -8.09 13.27 17.23
CA ALA A 104 -9.15 12.38 16.77
C ALA A 104 -9.71 12.79 15.40
N SER A 105 -9.84 14.10 15.12
CA SER A 105 -10.23 14.59 13.80
C SER A 105 -9.14 14.35 12.75
N GLY A 106 -7.87 14.57 13.06
CA GLY A 106 -6.76 14.27 12.16
C GLY A 106 -6.67 12.80 11.79
N ALA A 107 -6.94 11.89 12.75
CA ALA A 107 -7.03 10.47 12.46
C ALA A 107 -8.20 10.13 11.52
N GLN A 108 -9.33 10.82 11.63
CA GLN A 108 -10.46 10.68 10.71
C GLN A 108 -10.11 11.19 9.32
N GLU A 109 -9.51 12.38 9.21
CA GLU A 109 -9.07 12.95 7.93
C GLU A 109 -8.12 12.05 7.16
N ILE A 110 -7.19 11.39 7.85
CA ILE A 110 -6.25 10.44 7.22
C ILE A 110 -7.01 9.24 6.62
N ILE A 111 -8.01 8.70 7.31
CA ILE A 111 -8.84 7.60 6.79
C ILE A 111 -9.72 8.09 5.64
N ASP A 112 -10.34 9.26 5.76
CA ASP A 112 -11.15 9.87 4.71
C ASP A 112 -10.31 10.08 3.43
N ALA A 113 -9.08 10.59 3.59
CA ALA A 113 -8.15 10.76 2.48
C ALA A 113 -7.75 9.42 1.83
N LEU A 114 -7.54 8.36 2.62
CA LEU A 114 -7.25 7.02 2.08
C LEU A 114 -8.42 6.51 1.23
N VAL A 115 -9.65 6.57 1.76
CA VAL A 115 -10.85 6.11 1.03
C VAL A 115 -11.05 6.91 -0.24
N THR A 116 -10.87 8.25 -0.18
CA THR A 116 -10.91 9.11 -1.37
C THR A 116 -9.88 8.68 -2.41
N LYS A 117 -8.65 8.43 -1.98
CA LYS A 117 -7.57 7.96 -2.89
C LYS A 117 -7.90 6.60 -3.51
N LEU A 118 -8.45 5.66 -2.74
CA LEU A 118 -8.91 4.37 -3.28
C LEU A 118 -10.02 4.55 -4.33
N ARG A 119 -10.92 5.52 -4.11
CA ARG A 119 -11.99 5.85 -5.05
C ARG A 119 -11.48 6.47 -6.36
N ILE A 120 -10.36 7.19 -6.32
CA ILE A 120 -9.75 7.83 -7.50
C ILE A 120 -9.00 6.81 -8.36
N VAL A 121 -8.57 5.68 -7.83
CA VAL A 121 -7.87 4.63 -8.60
C VAL A 121 -8.80 4.11 -9.70
N ARG A 122 -8.29 4.08 -10.92
CA ARG A 122 -9.00 3.61 -12.11
C ARG A 122 -8.30 2.40 -12.71
N PHE A 123 -9.10 1.52 -13.29
CA PHE A 123 -8.62 0.45 -14.16
C PHE A 123 -9.13 0.71 -15.57
N LEU A 124 -8.22 0.95 -16.50
CA LEU A 124 -8.58 1.23 -17.88
C LEU A 124 -9.19 -0.01 -18.53
N ARG A 125 -10.41 0.13 -19.04
CA ARG A 125 -11.17 -0.93 -19.72
C ARG A 125 -11.43 -0.58 -21.17
N THR A 126 -11.76 -1.60 -21.98
CA THR A 126 -12.33 -1.36 -23.30
C THR A 126 -13.75 -0.78 -23.19
N ILE A 127 -14.21 -0.12 -24.25
CA ILE A 127 -15.53 0.51 -24.28
C ILE A 127 -16.65 -0.49 -23.97
N ASP A 128 -16.58 -1.69 -24.54
CA ASP A 128 -17.57 -2.75 -24.31
C ASP A 128 -17.61 -3.20 -22.83
N TYR A 129 -16.44 -3.25 -22.20
CA TYR A 129 -16.31 -3.61 -20.79
C TYR A 129 -16.85 -2.51 -19.86
N ASP A 130 -16.65 -1.25 -20.21
CA ASP A 130 -17.18 -0.10 -19.47
C ASP A 130 -18.72 -0.09 -19.46
N GLN A 131 -19.36 -0.49 -20.55
CA GLN A 131 -20.82 -0.59 -20.61
C GLN A 131 -21.38 -1.63 -19.63
N ILE A 132 -20.68 -2.75 -19.44
CA ILE A 132 -21.08 -3.82 -18.50
C ILE A 132 -20.86 -3.41 -17.04
N PHE A 133 -19.76 -2.71 -16.74
CA PHE A 133 -19.33 -2.38 -15.39
C PHE A 133 -19.58 -0.93 -14.95
N SER A 134 -20.33 -0.17 -15.76
CA SER A 134 -20.69 1.23 -15.48
C SER A 134 -19.46 2.14 -15.30
N GLY A 135 -18.47 2.00 -16.19
CA GLY A 135 -17.25 2.78 -16.20
C GLY A 135 -16.00 1.98 -15.80
N ASP A 136 -14.99 2.71 -15.35
CA ASP A 136 -13.65 2.21 -15.06
C ASP A 136 -13.23 2.29 -13.59
N PRO A 137 -14.12 2.12 -12.59
CA PRO A 137 -13.70 2.11 -11.19
C PRO A 137 -12.79 0.92 -10.91
N TYR A 138 -11.82 1.12 -10.00
CA TYR A 138 -11.08 0.02 -9.43
C TYR A 138 -11.78 -0.46 -8.14
N TRP A 139 -12.07 -1.75 -8.06
CA TRP A 139 -12.78 -2.30 -6.89
C TRP A 139 -11.80 -2.72 -5.81
N ALA A 140 -11.57 -1.80 -4.86
CA ALA A 140 -10.78 -2.06 -3.66
C ALA A 140 -11.68 -2.62 -2.56
N THR A 141 -11.56 -3.90 -2.26
CA THR A 141 -12.32 -4.54 -1.18
C THR A 141 -11.55 -4.42 0.14
N TRP A 142 -12.12 -3.72 1.11
CA TRP A 142 -11.62 -3.65 2.47
C TRP A 142 -12.42 -4.60 3.36
N SER A 143 -11.74 -5.55 4.00
CA SER A 143 -12.34 -6.42 5.02
C SER A 143 -12.14 -5.82 6.40
N ASP A 144 -13.16 -5.83 7.23
CA ASP A 144 -13.07 -5.28 8.58
C ASP A 144 -13.74 -6.17 9.62
N GLY A 145 -13.36 -6.01 10.89
CA GLY A 145 -13.90 -6.79 12.00
C GLY A 145 -13.44 -8.25 12.00
N GLY A 146 -14.29 -9.12 12.54
CA GLY A 146 -14.00 -10.53 12.76
C GLY A 146 -13.30 -10.81 14.08
N PHE A 147 -12.60 -11.95 14.18
CA PHE A 147 -11.93 -12.39 15.39
C PHE A 147 -10.44 -12.62 15.15
N ALA A 148 -9.64 -12.40 16.18
CA ALA A 148 -8.26 -12.84 16.27
C ALA A 148 -8.18 -14.35 16.56
N ASN A 149 -6.98 -14.94 16.42
CA ASN A 149 -6.76 -16.35 16.70
C ASN A 149 -7.05 -16.75 18.16
N ASP A 150 -7.00 -15.77 19.07
CA ASP A 150 -7.31 -15.94 20.50
C ASP A 150 -8.78 -15.67 20.85
N GLY A 151 -9.64 -15.48 19.85
CA GLY A 151 -11.08 -15.24 20.00
C GLY A 151 -11.47 -13.79 20.32
N ARG A 152 -10.52 -12.87 20.49
CA ARG A 152 -10.85 -11.45 20.68
C ARG A 152 -11.41 -10.83 19.40
N THR A 153 -12.32 -9.88 19.56
CA THR A 153 -12.81 -9.09 18.41
C THR A 153 -11.68 -8.29 17.75
N HIS A 154 -11.71 -8.23 16.44
CA HIS A 154 -10.82 -7.40 15.62
C HIS A 154 -11.46 -6.05 15.22
N VAL A 155 -12.59 -5.70 15.83
CA VAL A 155 -13.19 -4.37 15.66
C VAL A 155 -12.39 -3.37 16.48
N THR A 156 -11.85 -2.35 15.83
CA THR A 156 -10.98 -1.32 16.41
C THR A 156 -11.52 0.08 16.12
N LYS A 157 -10.90 1.13 16.67
CA LYS A 157 -11.34 2.51 16.40
C LYS A 157 -11.26 2.87 14.91
N PRO A 158 -10.21 2.47 14.13
CA PRO A 158 -10.21 2.64 12.67
C PRO A 158 -11.38 1.97 11.96
N SER A 159 -11.94 0.86 12.47
CA SER A 159 -13.17 0.26 11.93
C SER A 159 -14.35 1.25 11.95
N PHE A 160 -14.54 1.92 13.07
CA PHE A 160 -15.60 2.94 13.21
C PHE A 160 -15.29 4.20 12.39
N ARG A 161 -14.01 4.59 12.27
CA ARG A 161 -13.61 5.71 11.41
C ARG A 161 -13.91 5.42 9.94
N LEU A 162 -13.68 4.19 9.49
CA LEU A 162 -14.02 3.76 8.13
C LEU A 162 -15.53 3.88 7.88
N LEU A 163 -16.37 3.44 8.84
CA LEU A 163 -17.81 3.61 8.74
C LEU A 163 -18.24 5.10 8.76
N GLN A 164 -17.55 5.92 9.57
CA GLN A 164 -17.78 7.36 9.59
C GLN A 164 -17.41 8.03 8.27
N THR A 165 -16.36 7.57 7.59
CA THR A 165 -15.97 8.05 6.25
C THR A 165 -17.12 7.95 5.25
N LEU A 166 -17.91 6.87 5.30
CA LEU A 166 -19.07 6.69 4.41
C LEU A 166 -20.16 7.76 4.63
N ARG A 167 -20.19 8.38 5.82
CA ARG A 167 -21.07 9.51 6.11
C ARG A 167 -20.45 10.84 5.72
N ASN A 168 -19.13 10.99 5.92
CA ASN A 168 -18.40 12.23 5.63
C ASN A 168 -18.33 12.52 4.14
N LEU A 169 -18.13 11.48 3.33
CA LEU A 169 -17.91 11.61 1.88
C LEU A 169 -19.19 11.47 1.05
N ALA A 170 -20.34 11.28 1.68
CA ALA A 170 -21.62 10.93 1.05
C ALA A 170 -21.55 9.62 0.21
N PRO A 171 -22.68 9.01 -0.18
CA PRO A 171 -22.64 7.79 -0.98
C PRO A 171 -21.97 8.08 -2.32
N ALA A 172 -20.79 7.53 -2.49
CA ALA A 172 -20.01 7.62 -3.72
C ALA A 172 -20.12 6.31 -4.48
#